data_a3c3515f94f240beacde05ca4085cbac
#
_entry.id   a3c3515f94f240beacde05ca4085cbac
#
_cell.length_a   1.000
_cell.length_b   1.000
_cell.length_c   1.000
_cell.angle_alpha   90.00
_cell.angle_beta   90.00
_cell.angle_gamma   90.00
#
_symmetry.space_group_name_H-M   'P 1'
#
loop_
_entity.id
_entity.type
_entity.pdbx_description
1 polymer ?
#
loop_
_entity_poly.entity_id
_entity_poly.type
_entity_poly.pdbx_seq_one_letter_code
_entity_poly.pdbx_strand_id
1 'polypeptide(L)'
;FFGGYKGYNSFIPEDMEDIQGDVQFAITDIKIFNRSISTLPLEVQREISPLTPAFTQKIELPYKYNNFNIEFAALTYKNPELNRYAYQLEGFDKDWVYTSAERRFAYYNNLKSGTYKFKLKVTNENGIWNGYIREMTVVVLPPFWATWWAYILYLLIVIGTVIGLYRI
;
A
#
# COMPACT_ATOMS: atom_id res chain seq x y z
N PHE A 1 -2.46 5.62 44.73
CA PHE A 1 -1.68 6.56 45.55
C PHE A 1 -0.19 6.32 45.31
N PHE A 2 0.54 7.38 44.98
CA PHE A 2 1.99 7.35 44.90
C PHE A 2 2.55 8.36 45.90
N GLY A 3 3.37 7.90 46.84
CA GLY A 3 3.94 8.71 47.89
C GLY A 3 5.36 9.13 47.55
N GLY A 4 5.72 10.38 47.88
CA GLY A 4 7.05 10.93 47.77
C GLY A 4 7.41 11.73 49.04
N TYR A 5 8.66 12.17 49.16
CA TYR A 5 9.19 12.88 50.33
C TYR A 5 8.43 14.18 50.66
N LYS A 6 7.72 14.78 49.72
CA LYS A 6 7.00 16.05 49.88
C LYS A 6 5.47 15.94 49.67
N GLY A 7 4.90 14.75 49.70
CA GLY A 7 3.48 14.55 49.49
C GLY A 7 3.14 13.26 48.78
N TYR A 8 1.87 13.11 48.43
CA TYR A 8 1.37 12.00 47.65
C TYR A 8 0.52 12.53 46.49
N ASN A 9 0.54 11.82 45.41
CA ASN A 9 -0.38 12.01 44.29
C ASN A 9 -1.43 10.92 44.33
N SER A 10 -2.70 11.30 44.28
CA SER A 10 -3.83 10.38 44.10
C SER A 10 -4.53 10.68 42.80
N PHE A 11 -4.94 9.65 42.15
CA PHE A 11 -5.80 9.76 40.96
C PHE A 11 -6.99 8.79 41.15
N ILE A 12 -8.10 9.15 40.60
CA ILE A 12 -9.27 8.31 40.50
C ILE A 12 -9.19 7.61 39.13
N PRO A 13 -9.18 6.25 39.09
CA PRO A 13 -9.05 5.54 37.81
C PRO A 13 -10.14 5.90 36.78
N GLU A 14 -11.33 6.25 37.27
CA GLU A 14 -12.48 6.65 36.46
C GLU A 14 -12.30 8.04 35.78
N ASP A 15 -11.45 8.89 36.40
CA ASP A 15 -11.10 10.21 35.81
C ASP A 15 -9.96 10.14 34.81
N MET A 16 -9.33 8.96 34.62
CA MET A 16 -8.41 8.75 33.54
C MET A 16 -9.24 8.61 32.25
N GLU A 17 -9.53 9.76 31.63
CA GLU A 17 -9.94 9.73 30.23
C GLU A 17 -8.85 9.00 29.46
N ASP A 18 -9.20 7.85 28.88
CA ASP A 18 -8.38 7.28 27.81
C ASP A 18 -8.26 8.39 26.77
N ILE A 19 -7.08 9.00 26.70
CA ILE A 19 -6.76 9.91 25.61
C ILE A 19 -6.89 9.03 24.37
N GLN A 20 -8.05 9.11 23.73
CA GLN A 20 -8.31 8.45 22.45
C GLN A 20 -7.47 9.16 21.39
N GLY A 21 -6.15 9.01 21.53
CA GLY A 21 -5.24 9.44 20.50
C GLY A 21 -5.43 8.56 19.28
N ASP A 22 -5.59 9.19 18.13
CA ASP A 22 -5.55 8.49 16.86
C ASP A 22 -4.29 7.62 16.79
N VAL A 23 -4.47 6.33 16.55
CA VAL A 23 -3.35 5.39 16.40
C VAL A 23 -2.54 5.78 15.18
N GLN A 24 -1.28 6.08 15.38
CA GLN A 24 -0.35 6.29 14.26
C GLN A 24 -0.13 4.96 13.55
N PHE A 25 -0.15 4.95 12.23
CA PHE A 25 0.12 3.78 11.43
C PHE A 25 0.80 4.15 10.12
N ALA A 26 1.58 3.23 9.58
CA ALA A 26 2.35 3.46 8.38
C ALA A 26 2.41 2.21 7.49
N ILE A 27 2.71 2.43 6.22
CA ILE A 27 3.16 1.40 5.31
C ILE A 27 4.62 1.12 5.68
N THR A 28 4.91 -0.11 6.08
CA THR A 28 6.25 -0.49 6.59
C THR A 28 7.14 -1.03 5.50
N ASP A 29 6.58 -1.76 4.53
CA ASP A 29 7.33 -2.31 3.41
C ASP A 29 6.43 -2.50 2.18
N ILE A 30 7.07 -2.53 1.02
CA ILE A 30 6.46 -2.94 -0.24
C ILE A 30 7.32 -4.08 -0.78
N LYS A 31 6.71 -5.23 -1.00
CA LYS A 31 7.41 -6.41 -1.50
C LYS A 31 6.96 -6.75 -2.90
N ILE A 32 7.90 -7.04 -3.77
CA ILE A 32 7.67 -7.50 -5.14
C ILE A 32 8.18 -8.94 -5.25
N PHE A 33 7.31 -9.84 -5.70
CA PHE A 33 7.61 -11.29 -5.68
C PHE A 33 8.18 -11.75 -4.33
N ASN A 34 7.60 -11.27 -3.24
CA ASN A 34 7.98 -11.56 -1.86
C ASN A 34 9.38 -11.07 -1.43
N ARG A 35 10.00 -10.17 -2.20
CA ARG A 35 11.26 -9.49 -1.87
C ARG A 35 10.98 -8.04 -1.54
N SER A 36 11.50 -7.56 -0.41
CA SER A 36 11.39 -6.15 -0.04
C SER A 36 12.02 -5.26 -1.11
N ILE A 37 11.35 -4.16 -1.41
CA ILE A 37 11.84 -3.16 -2.36
C ILE A 37 13.22 -2.63 -1.96
N SER A 38 13.50 -2.54 -0.65
CA SER A 38 14.77 -2.08 -0.10
C SER A 38 15.95 -3.01 -0.42
N THR A 39 15.68 -4.27 -0.79
CA THR A 39 16.71 -5.27 -1.15
C THR A 39 16.96 -5.37 -2.66
N LEU A 40 16.17 -4.66 -3.46
CA LEU A 40 16.34 -4.62 -4.91
C LEU A 40 17.49 -3.65 -5.29
N PRO A 41 18.05 -3.76 -6.51
CA PRO A 41 19.00 -2.80 -7.03
C PRO A 41 18.46 -1.35 -6.95
N LEU A 42 19.31 -0.38 -6.62
CA LEU A 42 18.91 1.02 -6.44
C LEU A 42 18.17 1.61 -7.64
N GLU A 43 18.51 1.19 -8.84
CA GLU A 43 17.83 1.61 -10.08
C GLU A 43 16.37 1.19 -10.06
N VAL A 44 16.10 -0.06 -9.69
CA VAL A 44 14.74 -0.61 -9.57
C VAL A 44 13.97 0.05 -8.43
N GLN A 45 14.64 0.30 -7.30
CA GLN A 45 14.01 1.02 -6.18
C GLN A 45 13.52 2.39 -6.61
N ARG A 46 14.36 3.17 -7.32
CA ARG A 46 14.03 4.52 -7.81
C ARG A 46 12.95 4.51 -8.87
N GLU A 47 12.91 3.47 -9.72
CA GLU A 47 11.87 3.29 -10.72
C GLU A 47 10.49 3.08 -10.06
N ILE A 48 10.44 2.36 -8.95
CA ILE A 48 9.19 2.01 -8.26
C ILE A 48 8.77 3.11 -7.29
N SER A 49 9.69 3.58 -6.45
CA SER A 49 9.45 4.63 -5.48
C SER A 49 10.74 5.39 -5.16
N PRO A 50 10.74 6.73 -5.29
CA PRO A 50 11.88 7.54 -4.90
C PRO A 50 12.05 7.71 -3.38
N LEU A 51 11.02 7.33 -2.61
CA LEU A 51 10.96 7.50 -1.16
C LEU A 51 10.83 6.15 -0.44
N THR A 52 11.18 6.16 0.84
CA THR A 52 10.92 5.00 1.69
C THR A 52 9.41 4.71 1.81
N PRO A 53 9.00 3.45 1.99
CA PRO A 53 7.58 3.06 2.00
C PRO A 53 6.70 3.89 2.93
N ALA A 54 7.21 4.25 4.12
CA ALA A 54 6.47 5.02 5.11
C ALA A 54 6.05 6.43 4.63
N PHE A 55 6.84 7.06 3.77
CA PHE A 55 6.60 8.40 3.24
C PHE A 55 6.09 8.41 1.80
N THR A 56 6.03 7.24 1.16
CA THR A 56 5.60 7.10 -0.22
C THR A 56 4.12 7.40 -0.36
N GLN A 57 3.79 8.31 -1.26
CA GLN A 57 2.42 8.64 -1.65
C GLN A 57 2.02 8.01 -2.99
N LYS A 58 3.01 7.64 -3.79
CA LYS A 58 2.83 7.04 -5.11
C LYS A 58 3.92 6.01 -5.38
N ILE A 59 3.51 4.87 -5.91
CA ILE A 59 4.41 3.86 -6.47
C ILE A 59 4.07 3.62 -7.93
N GLU A 60 5.10 3.37 -8.75
CA GLU A 60 4.96 3.01 -10.15
C GLU A 60 5.53 1.62 -10.37
N LEU A 61 4.68 0.69 -10.74
CA LEU A 61 5.05 -0.71 -10.95
C LEU A 61 5.13 -0.98 -12.46
N PRO A 62 6.32 -1.22 -13.03
CA PRO A 62 6.42 -1.80 -14.36
C PRO A 62 5.57 -3.07 -14.47
N TYR A 63 5.01 -3.33 -15.65
CA TYR A 63 4.11 -4.47 -15.86
C TYR A 63 4.66 -5.81 -15.37
N LYS A 64 5.98 -5.99 -15.46
CA LYS A 64 6.69 -7.19 -14.98
C LYS A 64 6.60 -7.38 -13.45
N TYR A 65 6.25 -6.32 -12.69
CA TYR A 65 6.16 -6.31 -11.23
C TYR A 65 4.71 -6.20 -10.72
N ASN A 66 3.75 -6.71 -11.47
CA ASN A 66 2.32 -6.66 -11.15
C ASN A 66 1.88 -7.64 -10.04
N ASN A 67 2.84 -8.27 -9.37
CA ASN A 67 2.64 -9.12 -8.19
C ASN A 67 3.41 -8.49 -7.02
N PHE A 68 2.67 -7.90 -6.09
CA PHE A 68 3.24 -7.19 -4.97
C PHE A 68 2.40 -7.34 -3.72
N ASN A 69 3.04 -7.05 -2.59
CA ASN A 69 2.34 -6.94 -1.34
C ASN A 69 2.74 -5.64 -0.62
N ILE A 70 1.79 -5.06 0.12
CA ILE A 70 1.96 -3.86 0.91
C ILE A 70 1.86 -4.28 2.36
N GLU A 71 2.95 -4.12 3.11
CA GLU A 71 2.97 -4.36 4.55
C GLU A 71 2.71 -3.07 5.31
N PHE A 72 1.99 -3.17 6.39
CA PHE A 72 1.60 -2.04 7.22
C PHE A 72 1.59 -2.41 8.71
N ALA A 73 1.78 -1.41 9.56
CA ALA A 73 1.71 -1.60 11.00
C ALA A 73 1.14 -0.36 11.69
N ALA A 74 0.43 -0.58 12.77
CA ALA A 74 0.13 0.44 13.76
C ALA A 74 1.36 0.68 14.64
N LEU A 75 1.65 1.95 14.89
CA LEU A 75 2.76 2.39 15.74
C LEU A 75 2.25 2.56 17.17
N THR A 76 1.75 1.48 17.75
CA THR A 76 1.24 1.44 19.13
C THR A 76 2.03 0.44 19.93
N TYR A 77 2.34 0.83 21.17
CA TYR A 77 3.07 -0.02 22.12
C TYR A 77 2.14 -0.75 23.09
N LYS A 78 0.89 -0.30 23.18
CA LYS A 78 -0.10 -0.87 24.10
C LYS A 78 -0.99 -1.83 23.31
N ASN A 79 -0.97 -3.10 23.68
CA ASN A 79 -1.79 -4.18 23.12
C ASN A 79 -1.86 -4.20 21.56
N PRO A 80 -0.71 -4.22 20.85
CA PRO A 80 -0.69 -4.13 19.38
C PRO A 80 -1.43 -5.30 18.70
N GLU A 81 -1.62 -6.41 19.41
CA GLU A 81 -2.35 -7.61 18.96
C GLU A 81 -3.86 -7.39 18.85
N LEU A 82 -4.41 -6.38 19.55
CA LEU A 82 -5.83 -6.05 19.51
C LEU A 82 -6.21 -5.15 18.33
N ASN A 83 -5.23 -4.54 17.67
CA ASN A 83 -5.49 -3.67 16.53
C ASN A 83 -6.07 -4.47 15.37
N ARG A 84 -7.07 -3.90 14.74
CA ARG A 84 -7.64 -4.41 13.49
C ARG A 84 -7.33 -3.44 12.36
N TYR A 85 -7.19 -3.98 11.19
CA TYR A 85 -6.87 -3.22 9.99
C TYR A 85 -7.97 -3.43 8.95
N ALA A 86 -8.21 -2.42 8.15
CA ALA A 86 -8.97 -2.58 6.94
C ALA A 86 -8.25 -1.85 5.81
N TYR A 87 -8.16 -2.52 4.67
CA TYR A 87 -7.55 -1.97 3.48
C TYR A 87 -8.45 -2.17 2.26
N GLN A 88 -8.25 -1.37 1.25
CA GLN A 88 -8.95 -1.46 -0.02
C GLN A 88 -8.06 -0.89 -1.12
N LEU A 89 -7.94 -1.62 -2.21
CA LEU A 89 -7.36 -1.11 -3.45
C LEU A 89 -8.50 -0.65 -4.36
N GLU A 90 -8.83 0.63 -4.31
CA GLU A 90 -9.90 1.22 -5.10
C GLU A 90 -9.58 1.07 -6.60
N GLY A 91 -10.55 0.56 -7.34
CA GLY A 91 -10.39 0.15 -8.74
C GLY A 91 -10.12 -1.35 -8.93
N PHE A 92 -9.87 -2.09 -7.83
CA PHE A 92 -9.68 -3.55 -7.84
C PHE A 92 -10.60 -4.25 -6.82
N ASP A 93 -10.52 -3.86 -5.55
CA ASP A 93 -11.37 -4.41 -4.49
C ASP A 93 -12.76 -3.76 -4.55
N LYS A 94 -13.81 -4.56 -4.43
CA LYS A 94 -15.19 -4.06 -4.35
C LYS A 94 -15.46 -3.39 -3.01
N ASP A 95 -14.99 -4.01 -1.92
CA ASP A 95 -15.25 -3.61 -0.55
C ASP A 95 -13.97 -3.58 0.28
N TRP A 96 -14.07 -3.06 1.49
CA TRP A 96 -12.99 -3.10 2.46
C TRP A 96 -12.66 -4.53 2.89
N VAL A 97 -11.38 -4.88 2.85
CA VAL A 97 -10.84 -6.15 3.34
C VAL A 97 -10.38 -5.96 4.77
N TYR A 98 -10.98 -6.70 5.70
CA TYR A 98 -10.66 -6.63 7.12
C TYR A 98 -9.64 -7.69 7.51
N THR A 99 -8.66 -7.31 8.33
CA THR A 99 -7.59 -8.21 8.79
C THR A 99 -7.15 -7.89 10.22
N SER A 100 -6.48 -8.85 10.85
CA SER A 100 -5.98 -8.74 12.22
C SER A 100 -4.52 -8.31 12.29
N ALA A 101 -4.03 -8.09 13.52
CA ALA A 101 -2.62 -7.79 13.78
C ALA A 101 -1.64 -8.90 13.37
N GLU A 102 -2.10 -10.13 13.21
CA GLU A 102 -1.27 -11.25 12.74
C GLU A 102 -1.00 -11.18 11.24
N ARG A 103 -1.94 -10.60 10.48
CA ARG A 103 -1.88 -10.53 9.02
C ARG A 103 -1.87 -9.08 8.55
N ARG A 104 -0.74 -8.41 8.71
CA ARG A 104 -0.54 -6.98 8.43
C ARG A 104 -0.01 -6.73 7.03
N PHE A 105 -0.60 -7.36 6.03
CA PHE A 105 -0.24 -7.16 4.64
C PHE A 105 -1.44 -7.32 3.70
N ALA A 106 -1.40 -6.59 2.60
CA ALA A 106 -2.33 -6.68 1.48
C ALA A 106 -1.58 -7.24 0.26
N TYR A 107 -2.02 -8.38 -0.25
CA TYR A 107 -1.40 -9.07 -1.37
C TYR A 107 -2.23 -8.88 -2.64
N TYR A 108 -1.59 -8.43 -3.69
CA TYR A 108 -2.18 -8.22 -5.00
C TYR A 108 -1.40 -8.95 -6.08
N ASN A 109 -2.11 -9.63 -6.95
CA ASN A 109 -1.53 -10.41 -8.03
C ASN A 109 -2.21 -10.10 -9.35
N ASN A 110 -1.41 -10.02 -10.41
CA ASN A 110 -1.88 -9.88 -11.79
C ASN A 110 -2.81 -8.66 -12.01
N LEU A 111 -2.47 -7.52 -11.39
CA LEU A 111 -3.20 -6.28 -11.65
C LEU A 111 -3.03 -5.88 -13.12
N LYS A 112 -4.12 -5.43 -13.72
CA LYS A 112 -4.09 -4.82 -15.05
C LYS A 112 -3.38 -3.48 -14.99
N SER A 113 -2.85 -3.01 -16.12
CA SER A 113 -2.33 -1.65 -16.21
C SER A 113 -3.42 -0.63 -15.91
N GLY A 114 -3.06 0.35 -15.07
CA GLY A 114 -4.01 1.36 -14.61
C GLY A 114 -3.52 2.06 -13.36
N THR A 115 -4.32 2.98 -12.88
CA THR A 115 -4.09 3.72 -11.63
C THR A 115 -5.10 3.28 -10.59
N TYR A 116 -4.60 2.88 -9.45
CA TYR A 116 -5.36 2.41 -8.31
C TYR A 116 -5.04 3.27 -7.08
N LYS A 117 -5.93 3.29 -6.12
CA LYS A 117 -5.72 3.99 -4.87
C LYS A 117 -5.81 3.00 -3.71
N PHE A 118 -4.68 2.74 -3.06
CA PHE A 118 -4.62 1.93 -1.86
C PHE A 118 -5.03 2.78 -0.65
N LYS A 119 -6.00 2.29 0.10
CA LYS A 119 -6.53 2.92 1.31
C LYS A 119 -6.33 1.98 2.49
N LEU A 120 -5.88 2.53 3.61
CA LEU A 120 -5.64 1.79 4.85
C LEU A 120 -6.22 2.56 6.03
N LYS A 121 -6.93 1.87 6.89
CA LYS A 121 -7.38 2.36 8.20
C LYS A 121 -7.13 1.31 9.29
N VAL A 122 -7.07 1.77 10.52
CA VAL A 122 -6.69 0.95 11.67
C VAL A 122 -7.64 1.24 12.83
N THR A 123 -7.89 0.26 13.70
CA THR A 123 -8.55 0.51 14.99
C THR A 123 -7.51 0.71 16.08
N ASN A 124 -7.94 1.36 17.16
CA ASN A 124 -7.23 1.30 18.43
C ASN A 124 -7.48 -0.05 19.13
N GLU A 125 -6.88 -0.23 20.31
CA GLU A 125 -7.04 -1.43 21.17
C GLU A 125 -8.49 -1.69 21.59
N ASN A 126 -9.33 -0.64 21.65
CA ASN A 126 -10.76 -0.73 21.98
C ASN A 126 -11.64 -1.07 20.77
N GLY A 127 -11.05 -1.30 19.60
CA GLY A 127 -11.77 -1.62 18.37
C GLY A 127 -12.41 -0.41 17.68
N ILE A 128 -12.08 0.81 18.12
CA ILE A 128 -12.59 2.05 17.51
C ILE A 128 -11.74 2.39 16.31
N TRP A 129 -12.37 2.59 15.15
CA TRP A 129 -11.69 2.97 13.92
C TRP A 129 -11.12 4.37 14.01
N ASN A 130 -9.88 4.52 13.56
CA ASN A 130 -9.22 5.81 13.39
C ASN A 130 -10.01 6.70 12.43
N GLY A 131 -10.10 7.99 12.73
CA GLY A 131 -10.70 8.97 11.81
C GLY A 131 -9.87 9.25 10.56
N TYR A 132 -8.59 8.84 10.57
CA TYR A 132 -7.65 9.06 9.48
C TYR A 132 -7.52 7.81 8.58
N ILE A 133 -7.53 8.04 7.26
CA ILE A 133 -7.26 7.01 6.25
C ILE A 133 -5.94 7.35 5.56
N ARG A 134 -5.00 6.41 5.57
CA ARG A 134 -3.78 6.52 4.78
C ARG A 134 -4.08 6.14 3.33
N GLU A 135 -3.72 7.01 2.40
CA GLU A 135 -3.87 6.76 0.98
C GLU A 135 -2.51 6.70 0.29
N MET A 136 -2.40 5.82 -0.70
CA MET A 136 -1.25 5.70 -1.58
C MET A 136 -1.71 5.36 -2.99
N THR A 137 -1.19 6.08 -3.99
CA THR A 137 -1.49 5.80 -5.39
C THR A 137 -0.58 4.69 -5.92
N VAL A 138 -1.17 3.68 -6.53
CA VAL A 138 -0.47 2.56 -7.16
C VAL A 138 -0.72 2.64 -8.66
N VAL A 139 0.32 2.87 -9.44
CA VAL A 139 0.27 2.92 -10.90
C VAL A 139 0.93 1.67 -11.45
N VAL A 140 0.17 0.86 -12.19
CA VAL A 140 0.70 -0.28 -12.93
C VAL A 140 0.86 0.13 -14.39
N LEU A 141 2.11 0.20 -14.85
CA LEU A 141 2.44 0.62 -16.21
C LEU A 141 2.03 -0.44 -17.22
N PRO A 142 1.60 -0.05 -18.44
CA PRO A 142 1.30 -1.00 -19.50
C PRO A 142 2.56 -1.71 -19.98
N PRO A 143 2.45 -2.95 -20.48
CA PRO A 143 3.57 -3.62 -21.12
C PRO A 143 3.97 -2.87 -22.40
N PHE A 144 5.26 -2.99 -22.80
CA PHE A 144 5.80 -2.27 -23.94
C PHE A 144 5.05 -2.54 -25.26
N TRP A 145 4.47 -3.74 -25.42
CA TRP A 145 3.70 -4.11 -26.61
C TRP A 145 2.27 -3.54 -26.65
N ALA A 146 1.78 -3.00 -25.54
CA ALA A 146 0.47 -2.34 -25.42
C ALA A 146 0.59 -0.82 -25.35
N THR A 147 1.71 -0.25 -25.77
CA THR A 147 1.92 1.19 -25.86
C THR A 147 1.45 1.73 -27.21
N TRP A 148 1.10 3.01 -27.27
CA TRP A 148 0.56 3.65 -28.49
C TRP A 148 1.47 3.50 -29.70
N TRP A 149 2.80 3.57 -29.52
CA TRP A 149 3.76 3.38 -30.61
C TRP A 149 3.82 1.94 -31.13
N ALA A 150 3.58 0.94 -30.27
CA ALA A 150 3.50 -0.46 -30.68
C ALA A 150 2.30 -0.70 -31.61
N TYR A 151 1.17 -0.07 -31.34
CA TYR A 151 0.00 -0.14 -32.24
C TYR A 151 0.28 0.50 -33.59
N ILE A 152 1.02 1.61 -33.65
CA ILE A 152 1.47 2.21 -34.92
C ILE A 152 2.36 1.23 -35.69
N LEU A 153 3.31 0.58 -35.02
CA LEU A 153 4.18 -0.41 -35.61
C LEU A 153 3.38 -1.59 -36.17
N TYR A 154 2.40 -2.10 -35.44
CA TYR A 154 1.52 -3.18 -35.89
C TYR A 154 0.72 -2.76 -37.13
N LEU A 155 0.20 -1.54 -37.14
CA LEU A 155 -0.51 -0.99 -38.31
C LEU A 155 0.39 -0.93 -39.54
N LEU A 156 1.63 -0.45 -39.39
CA LEU A 156 2.59 -0.39 -40.49
C LEU A 156 2.95 -1.78 -41.05
N ILE A 157 3.12 -2.77 -40.17
CA ILE A 157 3.35 -4.17 -40.56
C ILE A 157 2.18 -4.70 -41.38
N VAL A 158 0.93 -4.46 -40.91
CA VAL A 158 -0.27 -4.90 -41.63
C VAL A 158 -0.37 -4.25 -43.00
N ILE A 159 -0.16 -2.93 -43.08
CA ILE A 159 -0.18 -2.20 -44.36
C ILE A 159 0.91 -2.75 -45.31
N GLY A 160 2.13 -2.94 -44.78
CA GLY A 160 3.26 -3.47 -45.59
C GLY A 160 2.99 -4.87 -46.14
N THR A 161 2.39 -5.74 -45.33
CA THR A 161 2.01 -7.10 -45.79
C THR A 161 0.92 -7.07 -46.84
N VAL A 162 -0.09 -6.22 -46.69
CA VAL A 162 -1.17 -6.07 -47.67
C VAL A 162 -0.60 -5.56 -49.03
N ILE A 163 0.25 -4.53 -48.99
CA ILE A 163 0.90 -3.99 -50.18
C ILE A 163 1.80 -5.04 -50.84
N GLY A 164 2.55 -5.81 -50.04
CA GLY A 164 3.41 -6.88 -50.54
C GLY A 164 2.63 -7.97 -51.27
N LEU A 165 1.50 -8.41 -50.68
CA LEU A 165 0.61 -9.39 -51.28
C LEU A 165 -0.06 -8.88 -52.57
N TYR A 166 -0.36 -7.58 -52.66
CA TYR A 166 -0.99 -6.99 -53.84
C TYR A 166 0.00 -6.79 -55.01
N ARG A 167 1.31 -6.78 -54.71
CA ARG A 167 2.38 -6.64 -55.75
C ARG A 167 2.89 -7.98 -56.28
N ILE A 168 2.55 -9.11 -55.69
CA ILE A 168 2.85 -10.46 -56.19
C ILE A 168 1.74 -10.91 -57.14
#